data_d53e73ee8807498771f40823d73ded59
#
_entry.id   d53e73ee8807498771f40823d73ded59
#
_cell.length_a   1.000
_cell.length_b   1.000
_cell.length_c   1.000
_cell.angle_alpha   90.00
_cell.angle_beta   90.00
_cell.angle_gamma   90.00
#
_symmetry.space_group_name_H-M   'P 1'
#
loop_
_entity.id
_entity.type
_entity.pdbx_description
1 polymer ?
#
loop_
_entity_poly.entity_id
_entity_poly.type
_entity_poly.pdbx_seq_one_letter_code
_entity_poly.pdbx_strand_id
1 'polypeptide(L)'
;MPGAIAKRDTIPLAAAEGKRLAALVHAAWVVYDQILAGTPAELRKGPRGGGRDRDKMADHVRDAEGAYVRKLGLRLAPPDRHDRRAVAEFRAAIADAIQLPSKGTPLVEKGWPQRYAARRMAWHALDHAWEMQDRSETRTA
;
A
#
# COMPACT_ATOMS: atom_id res chain seq x y z
N MET A 1 -2.20 14.59 2.37
CA MET A 1 -1.92 13.29 2.97
C MET A 1 -3.21 12.64 3.47
N PRO A 2 -3.48 11.36 3.18
CA PRO A 2 -4.69 10.69 3.65
C PRO A 2 -4.52 10.16 5.08
N GLY A 3 -4.07 11.02 5.98
CA GLY A 3 -3.68 10.62 7.33
C GLY A 3 -4.82 10.42 8.31
N ALA A 4 -6.04 10.83 7.97
CA ALA A 4 -7.18 10.74 8.86
C ALA A 4 -8.40 10.18 8.13
N ILE A 5 -9.25 9.47 8.87
CA ILE A 5 -10.52 8.97 8.35
C ILE A 5 -11.45 10.16 8.13
N ALA A 6 -11.91 10.31 6.89
CA ALA A 6 -12.85 11.38 6.53
C ALA A 6 -14.29 10.87 6.59
N LYS A 7 -15.24 11.80 6.70
CA LYS A 7 -16.66 11.46 6.72
C LYS A 7 -17.08 10.64 5.50
N ARG A 8 -16.53 10.94 4.31
CA ARG A 8 -16.80 10.19 3.07
C ARG A 8 -16.36 8.73 3.14
N ASP A 9 -15.39 8.41 4.01
CA ASP A 9 -14.90 7.03 4.15
C ASP A 9 -15.93 6.13 4.85
N THR A 10 -16.91 6.71 5.52
CA THR A 10 -17.95 6.00 6.26
C THR A 10 -19.23 5.84 5.46
N ILE A 11 -19.23 6.19 4.18
CA ILE A 11 -20.36 5.97 3.28
C ILE A 11 -20.48 4.46 2.99
N PRO A 12 -21.71 3.91 2.97
CA PRO A 12 -21.92 2.50 2.64
C PRO A 12 -21.23 2.11 1.34
N LEU A 13 -20.68 0.92 1.30
CA LEU A 13 -19.91 0.39 0.18
C LEU A 13 -20.70 -0.71 -0.52
N ALA A 14 -21.14 -0.42 -1.75
CA ALA A 14 -21.76 -1.40 -2.63
C ALA A 14 -20.69 -2.19 -3.39
N ALA A 15 -21.06 -3.35 -3.92
CA ALA A 15 -20.12 -4.26 -4.62
C ALA A 15 -19.35 -3.58 -5.75
N ALA A 16 -20.03 -2.76 -6.57
CA ALA A 16 -19.39 -2.07 -7.69
C ALA A 16 -18.31 -1.08 -7.23
N GLU A 17 -18.57 -0.36 -6.14
CA GLU A 17 -17.60 0.57 -5.54
C GLU A 17 -16.41 -0.18 -4.95
N GLY A 18 -16.66 -1.29 -4.26
CA GLY A 18 -15.59 -2.13 -3.70
C GLY A 18 -14.67 -2.66 -4.79
N LYS A 19 -15.24 -3.10 -5.90
CA LYS A 19 -14.49 -3.57 -7.07
C LYS A 19 -13.61 -2.45 -7.65
N ARG A 20 -14.14 -1.25 -7.75
CA ARG A 20 -13.40 -0.08 -8.24
C ARG A 20 -12.24 0.27 -7.29
N LEU A 21 -12.47 0.28 -5.99
CA LEU A 21 -11.43 0.56 -5.01
C LEU A 21 -10.31 -0.49 -5.05
N ALA A 22 -10.66 -1.76 -5.16
CA ALA A 22 -9.68 -2.84 -5.29
C ALA A 22 -8.84 -2.66 -6.56
N ALA A 23 -9.46 -2.26 -7.67
CA ALA A 23 -8.75 -2.00 -8.91
C ALA A 23 -7.77 -0.82 -8.78
N LEU A 24 -8.14 0.23 -8.05
CA LEU A 24 -7.25 1.37 -7.79
C LEU A 24 -6.05 0.98 -6.95
N VAL A 25 -6.25 0.17 -5.91
CA VAL A 25 -5.14 -0.33 -5.08
C VAL A 25 -4.22 -1.22 -5.92
N HIS A 26 -4.79 -2.09 -6.74
CA HIS A 26 -4.00 -2.94 -7.66
C HIS A 26 -3.16 -2.09 -8.61
N ALA A 27 -3.72 -1.05 -9.20
CA ALA A 27 -3.00 -0.15 -10.09
C ALA A 27 -1.81 0.52 -9.37
N ALA A 28 -2.00 0.92 -8.12
CA ALA A 28 -0.93 1.48 -7.31
C ALA A 28 0.20 0.46 -7.07
N TRP A 29 -0.15 -0.79 -6.79
CA TRP A 29 0.85 -1.85 -6.64
C TRP A 29 1.61 -2.13 -7.92
N VAL A 30 0.95 -2.10 -9.08
CA VAL A 30 1.62 -2.29 -10.39
C VAL A 30 2.66 -1.19 -10.60
N VAL A 31 2.30 0.06 -10.36
CA VAL A 31 3.24 1.19 -10.46
C VAL A 31 4.40 1.02 -9.49
N TYR A 32 4.11 0.68 -8.25
CA TYR A 32 5.13 0.44 -7.24
C TYR A 32 6.10 -0.67 -7.65
N ASP A 33 5.59 -1.80 -8.11
CA ASP A 33 6.40 -2.94 -8.53
C ASP A 33 7.31 -2.57 -9.71
N GLN A 34 6.81 -1.83 -10.68
CA GLN A 34 7.58 -1.38 -11.84
C GLN A 34 8.71 -0.44 -11.44
N ILE A 35 8.43 0.51 -10.57
CA ILE A 35 9.42 1.46 -10.09
C ILE A 35 10.48 0.74 -9.24
N LEU A 36 10.06 -0.14 -8.33
CA LEU A 36 10.96 -0.93 -7.50
C LEU A 36 11.92 -1.76 -8.35
N ALA A 37 11.42 -2.41 -9.40
CA ALA A 37 12.22 -3.25 -10.29
C ALA A 37 13.30 -2.45 -11.02
N GLY A 38 13.05 -1.18 -11.31
CA GLY A 38 14.01 -0.28 -11.97
C GLY A 38 14.87 0.55 -11.02
N THR A 39 14.69 0.39 -9.71
CA THR A 39 15.38 1.21 -8.70
C THR A 39 16.77 0.63 -8.39
N PRO A 40 17.83 1.45 -8.34
CA PRO A 40 19.16 0.98 -7.91
C PRO A 40 19.16 0.63 -6.42
N ALA A 41 20.09 -0.25 -6.03
CA ALA A 41 20.20 -0.69 -4.63
C ALA A 41 20.43 0.46 -3.66
N GLU A 42 21.24 1.43 -4.07
CA GLU A 42 21.54 2.61 -3.28
C GLU A 42 20.74 3.80 -3.78
N LEU A 43 20.14 4.53 -2.85
CA LEU A 43 19.36 5.73 -3.14
C LEU A 43 20.05 6.96 -2.55
N ARG A 44 19.82 8.11 -3.17
CA ARG A 44 20.29 9.39 -2.65
C ARG A 44 19.69 9.64 -1.28
N LYS A 45 20.52 10.03 -0.32
CA LYS A 45 20.09 10.36 1.02
C LYS A 45 19.74 11.85 1.12
N GLY A 46 18.93 12.19 2.11
CA GLY A 46 18.64 13.58 2.44
C GLY A 46 19.83 14.32 3.02
N PRO A 47 19.71 15.66 3.27
CA PRO A 47 20.83 16.50 3.70
C PRO A 47 21.55 16.03 4.98
N ARG A 48 20.86 15.30 5.83
CA ARG A 48 21.41 14.75 7.09
C ARG A 48 21.67 13.26 7.03
N GLY A 49 21.82 12.70 5.83
CA GLY A 49 21.98 11.27 5.63
C GLY A 49 20.72 10.45 5.85
N GLY A 50 19.55 11.11 6.02
CA GLY A 50 18.28 10.44 6.22
C GLY A 50 17.73 9.81 4.96
N GLY A 51 16.95 8.75 5.14
CA GLY A 51 16.32 8.01 4.07
C GLY A 51 16.75 6.54 4.07
N ARG A 52 16.08 5.76 3.23
CA ARG A 52 16.32 4.31 3.11
C ARG A 52 16.85 4.00 1.73
N ASP A 53 17.71 2.98 1.64
CA ASP A 53 18.03 2.35 0.37
C ASP A 53 16.87 1.47 -0.10
N ARG A 54 16.95 1.00 -1.35
CA ARG A 54 15.87 0.26 -2.00
C ARG A 54 15.31 -0.88 -1.15
N ASP A 55 16.18 -1.73 -0.62
CA ASP A 55 15.72 -2.93 0.08
C ASP A 55 15.02 -2.58 1.41
N LYS A 56 15.56 -1.61 2.14
CA LYS A 56 14.90 -1.11 3.35
C LYS A 56 13.60 -0.40 3.05
N MET A 57 13.51 0.30 1.92
CA MET A 57 12.26 0.92 1.47
C MET A 57 11.20 -0.14 1.19
N ALA A 58 11.59 -1.21 0.46
CA ALA A 58 10.68 -2.31 0.16
C ALA A 58 10.22 -3.03 1.43
N ASP A 59 11.11 -3.26 2.38
CA ASP A 59 10.75 -3.85 3.66
C ASP A 59 9.81 -2.95 4.47
N HIS A 60 10.03 -1.64 4.43
CA HIS A 60 9.15 -0.67 5.09
C HIS A 60 7.72 -0.73 4.51
N VAL A 61 7.59 -0.76 3.20
CA VAL A 61 6.27 -0.88 2.55
C VAL A 61 5.60 -2.20 2.93
N ARG A 62 6.34 -3.29 2.87
CA ARG A 62 5.87 -4.61 3.27
C ARG A 62 5.36 -4.63 4.72
N ASP A 63 6.13 -4.10 5.64
CA ASP A 63 5.79 -4.09 7.06
C ASP A 63 4.56 -3.21 7.33
N ALA A 64 4.46 -2.07 6.66
CA ALA A 64 3.29 -1.21 6.75
C ALA A 64 2.03 -1.91 6.25
N GLU A 65 2.11 -2.61 5.13
CA GLU A 65 0.98 -3.37 4.60
C GLU A 65 0.58 -4.51 5.55
N GLY A 66 1.54 -5.13 6.21
CA GLY A 66 1.28 -6.11 7.26
C GLY A 66 0.50 -5.54 8.46
N ALA A 67 0.74 -4.29 8.80
CA ALA A 67 -0.04 -3.59 9.81
C ALA A 67 -1.44 -3.20 9.30
N TYR A 68 -1.53 -2.77 8.04
CA TYR A 68 -2.80 -2.32 7.44
C TYR A 68 -3.81 -3.45 7.26
N VAL A 69 -3.37 -4.66 6.94
CA VAL A 69 -4.29 -5.79 6.75
C VAL A 69 -5.06 -6.13 8.02
N ARG A 70 -4.47 -5.89 9.17
CA ARG A 70 -5.15 -6.08 10.47
C ARG A 70 -6.33 -5.13 10.61
N LYS A 71 -6.23 -3.94 10.04
CA LYS A 71 -7.30 -2.94 10.04
C LYS A 71 -8.46 -3.32 9.13
N LEU A 72 -8.26 -4.28 8.23
CA LEU A 72 -9.29 -4.91 7.42
C LEU A 72 -9.82 -6.22 8.01
N GLY A 73 -9.29 -6.64 9.16
CA GLY A 73 -9.67 -7.88 9.80
C GLY A 73 -8.92 -9.11 9.31
N LEU A 74 -7.88 -8.93 8.52
CA LEU A 74 -7.07 -10.03 8.02
C LEU A 74 -5.94 -10.36 9.00
N ARG A 75 -5.80 -11.63 9.32
CA ARG A 75 -4.71 -12.14 10.18
C ARG A 75 -3.66 -12.82 9.32
N LEU A 76 -2.99 -12.02 8.50
CA LEU A 76 -1.98 -12.50 7.57
C LEU A 76 -0.64 -11.84 7.90
N ALA A 77 0.40 -12.65 7.93
CA ALA A 77 1.77 -12.13 7.99
C ALA A 77 2.16 -11.61 6.60
N PRO A 78 2.86 -10.48 6.51
CA PRO A 78 3.35 -10.01 5.23
C PRO A 78 4.35 -11.02 4.67
N PRO A 79 4.25 -11.39 3.38
CA PRO A 79 5.11 -12.38 2.78
C PRO A 79 6.51 -11.84 2.50
N ASP A 80 7.46 -12.73 2.25
CA ASP A 80 8.73 -12.36 1.67
C ASP A 80 8.47 -11.71 0.31
N ARG A 81 9.01 -10.52 0.07
CA ARG A 81 8.78 -9.77 -1.17
C ARG A 81 9.34 -10.45 -2.41
N HIS A 82 10.24 -11.39 -2.26
CA HIS A 82 10.81 -12.17 -3.38
C HIS A 82 9.98 -13.42 -3.71
N ASP A 83 9.04 -13.78 -2.85
CA ASP A 83 8.09 -14.85 -3.12
C ASP A 83 6.89 -14.27 -3.87
N ARG A 84 6.95 -14.29 -5.19
CA ARG A 84 5.93 -13.69 -6.07
C ARG A 84 4.54 -14.27 -5.85
N ARG A 85 4.47 -15.57 -5.61
CA ARG A 85 3.19 -16.24 -5.38
C ARG A 85 2.58 -15.80 -4.06
N ALA A 86 3.37 -15.78 -3.01
CA ALA A 86 2.91 -15.34 -1.69
C ALA A 86 2.48 -13.86 -1.71
N VAL A 87 3.20 -13.01 -2.42
CA VAL A 87 2.82 -11.60 -2.59
C VAL A 87 1.49 -11.48 -3.33
N ALA A 88 1.30 -12.26 -4.40
CA ALA A 88 0.05 -12.24 -5.16
C ALA A 88 -1.14 -12.71 -4.30
N GLU A 89 -0.96 -13.76 -3.51
CA GLU A 89 -1.99 -14.28 -2.60
C GLU A 89 -2.32 -13.27 -1.49
N PHE A 90 -1.33 -12.62 -0.94
CA PHE A 90 -1.49 -11.58 0.08
C PHE A 90 -2.28 -10.40 -0.47
N ARG A 91 -1.93 -9.91 -1.66
CA ARG A 91 -2.62 -8.82 -2.33
C ARG A 91 -4.04 -9.18 -2.73
N ALA A 92 -4.27 -10.42 -3.17
CA ALA A 92 -5.61 -10.92 -3.49
C ALA A 92 -6.51 -10.92 -2.26
N ALA A 93 -5.99 -11.33 -1.09
CA ALA A 93 -6.75 -11.31 0.15
C ALA A 93 -7.15 -9.88 0.55
N ILE A 94 -6.25 -8.92 0.36
CA ILE A 94 -6.56 -7.50 0.60
C ILE A 94 -7.67 -7.03 -0.35
N ALA A 95 -7.54 -7.33 -1.63
CA ALA A 95 -8.53 -6.95 -2.64
C ALA A 95 -9.91 -7.54 -2.33
N ASP A 96 -9.95 -8.80 -1.92
CA ASP A 96 -11.20 -9.46 -1.53
C ASP A 96 -11.85 -8.77 -0.33
N ALA A 97 -11.07 -8.42 0.68
CA ALA A 97 -11.59 -7.72 1.86
C ALA A 97 -12.14 -6.33 1.49
N ILE A 98 -11.44 -5.60 0.62
CA ILE A 98 -11.90 -4.28 0.16
C ILE A 98 -13.22 -4.38 -0.60
N GLN A 99 -13.46 -5.48 -1.28
CA GLN A 99 -14.66 -5.68 -2.11
C GLN A 99 -15.89 -6.14 -1.33
N LEU A 100 -15.75 -6.51 -0.06
CA LEU A 100 -16.90 -6.94 0.74
C LEU A 100 -17.88 -5.76 0.91
N PRO A 101 -19.17 -5.94 0.57
CA PRO A 101 -20.17 -4.91 0.83
C PRO A 101 -20.23 -4.58 2.32
N SER A 102 -20.35 -3.31 2.65
CA SER A 102 -20.45 -2.86 4.04
C SER A 102 -21.37 -1.66 4.18
N LYS A 103 -21.74 -1.38 5.42
CA LYS A 103 -22.53 -0.19 5.76
C LYS A 103 -21.67 1.06 5.93
N GLY A 104 -20.37 0.98 5.65
CA GLY A 104 -19.41 2.06 5.82
C GLY A 104 -18.63 1.99 7.14
N THR A 105 -19.00 1.07 8.02
CA THR A 105 -18.25 0.80 9.25
C THR A 105 -17.08 -0.14 8.98
N PRO A 106 -16.04 -0.12 9.82
CA PRO A 106 -14.94 -1.09 9.71
C PRO A 106 -15.44 -2.53 9.77
N LEU A 107 -14.76 -3.44 9.06
CA LEU A 107 -15.08 -4.87 9.07
C LEU A 107 -14.80 -5.52 10.43
N VAL A 108 -13.92 -4.92 11.22
CA VAL A 108 -13.57 -5.38 12.57
C VAL A 108 -13.53 -4.21 13.53
N GLU A 109 -13.70 -4.51 14.81
CA GLU A 109 -13.55 -3.50 15.86
C GLU A 109 -12.14 -2.89 15.82
N LYS A 110 -12.08 -1.57 15.96
CA LYS A 110 -10.83 -0.79 15.88
C LYS A 110 -10.14 -0.85 14.51
N GLY A 111 -10.84 -1.36 13.51
CA GLY A 111 -10.35 -1.37 12.13
C GLY A 111 -10.60 -0.05 11.41
N TRP A 112 -10.36 -0.07 10.10
CA TRP A 112 -10.59 1.05 9.22
C TRP A 112 -11.77 0.78 8.29
N PRO A 113 -12.56 1.80 7.93
CA PRO A 113 -13.48 1.67 6.80
C PRO A 113 -12.71 1.24 5.55
N GLN A 114 -13.32 0.39 4.73
CA GLN A 114 -12.65 -0.12 3.53
C GLN A 114 -12.20 1.00 2.58
N ARG A 115 -12.98 2.06 2.45
CA ARG A 115 -12.62 3.23 1.62
C ARG A 115 -11.34 3.88 2.12
N TYR A 116 -11.20 4.03 3.42
CA TYR A 116 -9.98 4.59 4.02
C TYR A 116 -8.79 3.65 3.82
N ALA A 117 -8.98 2.35 4.08
CA ALA A 117 -7.90 1.36 3.92
C ALA A 117 -7.38 1.35 2.49
N ALA A 118 -8.28 1.33 1.49
CA ALA A 118 -7.90 1.35 0.08
C ALA A 118 -7.10 2.61 -0.27
N ARG A 119 -7.57 3.78 0.14
CA ARG A 119 -6.88 5.04 -0.11
C ARG A 119 -5.52 5.07 0.58
N ARG A 120 -5.45 4.61 1.81
CA ARG A 120 -4.20 4.59 2.60
C ARG A 120 -3.16 3.68 1.97
N MET A 121 -3.56 2.47 1.55
CA MET A 121 -2.65 1.51 0.92
C MET A 121 -2.15 2.00 -0.43
N ALA A 122 -3.05 2.51 -1.27
CA ALA A 122 -2.67 3.04 -2.57
C ALA A 122 -1.72 4.24 -2.43
N TRP A 123 -2.05 5.18 -1.54
CA TRP A 123 -1.21 6.34 -1.30
C TRP A 123 0.17 5.95 -0.79
N HIS A 124 0.24 5.02 0.17
CA HIS A 124 1.51 4.59 0.76
C HIS A 124 2.44 3.96 -0.29
N ALA A 125 1.90 3.06 -1.11
CA ALA A 125 2.67 2.43 -2.19
C ALA A 125 3.18 3.46 -3.20
N LEU A 126 2.33 4.39 -3.63
CA LEU A 126 2.70 5.42 -4.60
C LEU A 126 3.69 6.43 -4.01
N ASP A 127 3.50 6.83 -2.76
CA ASP A 127 4.39 7.79 -2.10
C ASP A 127 5.82 7.26 -2.06
N HIS A 128 5.99 6.00 -1.65
CA HIS A 128 7.32 5.39 -1.61
C HIS A 128 7.86 5.04 -2.99
N ALA A 129 7.00 4.70 -3.96
CA ALA A 129 7.42 4.52 -5.35
C ALA A 129 8.03 5.82 -5.91
N TRP A 130 7.35 6.93 -5.71
CA TRP A 130 7.84 8.24 -6.17
C TRP A 130 9.08 8.69 -5.40
N GLU A 131 9.17 8.39 -4.12
CA GLU A 131 10.37 8.64 -3.33
C GLU A 131 11.57 7.89 -3.90
N MET A 132 11.40 6.59 -4.22
CA MET A 132 12.45 5.79 -4.85
C MET A 132 12.84 6.35 -6.22
N GLN A 133 11.85 6.75 -7.02
CA GLN A 133 12.09 7.32 -8.34
C GLN A 133 12.87 8.63 -8.26
N ASP A 134 12.47 9.53 -7.35
CA ASP A 134 13.15 10.80 -7.14
C ASP A 134 14.57 10.60 -6.66
N ARG A 135 14.81 9.69 -5.72
CA ARG A 135 16.12 9.47 -5.11
C ARG A 135 17.03 8.57 -5.92
N SER A 136 16.53 7.95 -6.98
CA SER A 136 17.34 7.14 -7.90
C SER A 136 18.00 7.97 -9.01
N GLU A 137 17.67 9.24 -9.12
CA GLU A 137 18.31 10.13 -10.09
C GLU A 137 19.79 10.30 -9.73
N THR A 138 20.67 9.80 -10.62
CA THR A 138 22.10 10.10 -10.54
C THR A 138 22.30 11.56 -10.92
N ARG A 139 22.78 12.36 -9.97
CA ARG A 139 23.26 13.69 -10.32
C ARG A 139 24.47 13.54 -11.22
N THR A 140 24.28 13.81 -12.50
CA THR A 140 25.41 14.19 -13.35
C THR A 140 25.91 15.53 -12.85
N ALA A 141 27.13 15.51 -12.38
CA ALA A 141 27.83 16.73 -12.00
C ALA A 141 27.88 17.69 -13.21
#